data_5cdc7f1302a9a54b171c86b130a0488d
#
_entry.id   5cdc7f1302a9a54b171c86b130a0488d
#
_cell.length_a   1.000
_cell.length_b   1.000
_cell.length_c   1.000
_cell.angle_alpha   90.00
_cell.angle_beta   90.00
_cell.angle_gamma   90.00
#
_symmetry.space_group_name_H-M   'P 1'
#
loop_
_entity.id
_entity.type
_entity.pdbx_description
1 polymer ?
#
loop_
_entity_poly.entity_id
_entity_poly.type
_entity_poly.pdbx_seq_one_letter_code
_entity_poly.pdbx_strand_id
1 'polypeptide(L)'
;MQNILESLTLAQENYAGSYVGILRYTVPILSAILLLRCVLPLLTFRREPEIWAWLNMTDGSQIPITHWENVIGRSKSSDVTIDFPTVSRNHAVLTRYDDGSWTITDAGSKDGTLVNGRKVQICALKPKDRILSLIHISEPT
;
A
#
# COMPACT_ATOMS: atom_id res chain seq x y z
N MET A 1 0.83 64.66 39.94
CA MET A 1 1.83 63.83 39.24
C MET A 1 1.84 62.34 39.77
N GLN A 2 1.75 62.14 41.08
CA GLN A 2 1.69 60.77 41.66
C GLN A 2 0.48 59.96 41.21
N ASN A 3 -0.72 60.54 41.15
CA ASN A 3 -1.93 59.80 40.75
C ASN A 3 -1.90 59.26 39.30
N ILE A 4 -1.16 59.91 38.40
CA ILE A 4 -1.01 59.48 37.02
C ILE A 4 -0.07 58.30 36.95
N LEU A 5 0.99 58.25 37.72
CA LEU A 5 1.95 57.16 37.80
C LEU A 5 1.29 55.91 38.39
N GLU A 6 0.49 56.05 39.45
CA GLU A 6 -0.28 54.91 40.02
C GLU A 6 -1.31 54.33 39.04
N SER A 7 -2.02 55.19 38.32
CA SER A 7 -2.97 54.70 37.32
C SER A 7 -2.29 53.98 36.16
N LEU A 8 -1.11 54.39 35.74
CA LEU A 8 -0.32 53.71 34.70
C LEU A 8 0.23 52.35 35.16
N THR A 9 0.72 52.27 36.42
CA THR A 9 1.21 51.00 36.98
C THR A 9 0.07 49.98 37.14
N LEU A 10 -1.08 50.41 37.65
CA LEU A 10 -2.27 49.56 37.77
C LEU A 10 -2.78 49.09 36.40
N ALA A 11 -2.76 49.96 35.40
CA ALA A 11 -3.10 49.55 34.02
C ALA A 11 -2.11 48.52 33.48
N GLN A 12 -0.82 48.70 33.70
CA GLN A 12 0.23 47.80 33.24
C GLN A 12 0.14 46.42 33.92
N GLU A 13 -0.16 46.34 35.22
CA GLU A 13 -0.39 45.11 35.93
C GLU A 13 -1.62 44.36 35.43
N ASN A 14 -2.71 45.08 35.16
CA ASN A 14 -3.93 44.46 34.61
C ASN A 14 -3.71 43.90 33.21
N TYR A 15 -2.98 44.58 32.34
CA TYR A 15 -2.63 44.07 31.02
C TYR A 15 -1.73 42.85 31.13
N ALA A 16 -0.69 42.88 31.97
CA ALA A 16 0.21 41.75 32.18
C ALA A 16 -0.53 40.49 32.69
N GLY A 17 -1.46 40.67 33.66
CA GLY A 17 -2.30 39.58 34.15
C GLY A 17 -3.21 38.95 33.08
N SER A 18 -3.78 39.81 32.22
CA SER A 18 -4.63 39.35 31.11
C SER A 18 -3.84 38.56 30.05
N TYR A 19 -2.65 39.02 29.69
CA TYR A 19 -1.78 38.30 28.73
C TYR A 19 -1.33 36.94 29.28
N VAL A 20 -0.93 36.89 30.54
CA VAL A 20 -0.52 35.62 31.17
C VAL A 20 -1.68 34.65 31.23
N GLY A 21 -2.89 35.11 31.52
CA GLY A 21 -4.09 34.29 31.53
C GLY A 21 -4.41 33.71 30.15
N ILE A 22 -4.33 34.50 29.09
CA ILE A 22 -4.56 34.05 27.73
C ILE A 22 -3.48 33.05 27.31
N LEU A 23 -2.20 33.36 27.51
CA LEU A 23 -1.09 32.48 27.13
C LEU A 23 -1.12 31.13 27.85
N ARG A 24 -1.59 31.12 29.10
CA ARG A 24 -1.73 29.89 29.89
C ARG A 24 -2.60 28.81 29.22
N TYR A 25 -3.62 29.24 28.47
CA TYR A 25 -4.53 28.32 27.77
C TYR A 25 -4.25 28.21 26.28
N THR A 26 -3.84 29.26 25.61
CA THR A 26 -3.61 29.24 24.15
C THR A 26 -2.39 28.41 23.78
N VAL A 27 -1.30 28.50 24.55
CA VAL A 27 -0.07 27.73 24.25
C VAL A 27 -0.29 26.23 24.30
N PRO A 28 -0.88 25.62 25.37
CA PRO A 28 -1.12 24.18 25.41
C PRO A 28 -2.15 23.74 24.36
N ILE A 29 -3.17 24.52 24.07
CA ILE A 29 -4.14 24.21 23.03
C ILE A 29 -3.48 24.17 21.65
N LEU A 30 -2.67 25.17 21.33
CA LEU A 30 -1.94 25.23 20.06
C LEU A 30 -0.96 24.07 19.95
N SER A 31 -0.23 23.76 21.04
CA SER A 31 0.68 22.61 21.10
C SER A 31 -0.06 21.30 20.87
N ALA A 32 -1.22 21.11 21.49
CA ALA A 32 -2.04 19.90 21.28
C ALA A 32 -2.52 19.77 19.84
N ILE A 33 -2.94 20.87 19.21
CA ILE A 33 -3.35 20.90 17.79
C ILE A 33 -2.17 20.53 16.88
N LEU A 34 -0.99 21.08 17.13
CA LEU A 34 0.22 20.78 16.35
C LEU A 34 0.63 19.32 16.51
N LEU A 35 0.62 18.78 17.74
CA LEU A 35 0.91 17.36 17.98
C LEU A 35 -0.11 16.48 17.26
N LEU A 36 -1.39 16.80 17.33
CA LEU A 36 -2.42 16.03 16.65
C LEU A 36 -2.22 16.06 15.12
N ARG A 37 -1.88 17.22 14.56
CA ARG A 37 -1.56 17.36 13.13
C ARG A 37 -0.34 16.55 12.69
N CYS A 38 0.64 16.39 13.57
CA CYS A 38 1.83 15.56 13.30
C CYS A 38 1.55 14.06 13.46
N VAL A 39 0.76 13.68 14.46
CA VAL A 39 0.53 12.25 14.78
C VAL A 39 -0.52 11.64 13.86
N LEU A 40 -1.59 12.36 13.52
CA LEU A 40 -2.66 11.84 12.64
C LEU A 40 -2.14 11.30 11.30
N PRO A 41 -1.31 12.02 10.52
CA PRO A 41 -0.78 11.48 9.27
C PRO A 41 0.12 10.26 9.49
N LEU A 42 0.86 10.18 10.60
CA LEU A 42 1.68 9.01 10.92
C LEU A 42 0.82 7.77 11.21
N LEU A 43 -0.31 7.93 11.89
CA LEU A 43 -1.24 6.84 12.19
C LEU A 43 -2.08 6.43 10.96
N THR A 44 -2.35 7.37 10.07
CA THR A 44 -3.15 7.13 8.86
C THR A 44 -2.31 6.82 7.62
N PHE A 45 -0.97 6.89 7.74
CA PHE A 45 -0.07 6.59 6.63
C PHE A 45 -0.16 5.11 6.27
N ARG A 46 -1.03 4.79 5.30
CA ARG A 46 -0.99 3.52 4.57
C ARG A 46 0.04 3.64 3.46
N ARG A 47 1.09 2.85 3.53
CA ARG A 47 1.95 2.65 2.36
C ARG A 47 1.08 1.97 1.30
N GLU A 48 0.90 2.63 0.17
CA GLU A 48 0.35 1.94 -0.99
C GLU A 48 1.37 0.88 -1.41
N PRO A 49 0.94 -0.37 -1.62
CA PRO A 49 1.85 -1.42 -2.08
C PRO A 49 2.42 -1.03 -3.45
N GLU A 50 3.72 -1.18 -3.62
CA GLU A 50 4.34 -1.02 -4.94
C GLU A 50 3.80 -2.10 -5.87
N ILE A 51 3.23 -1.68 -6.99
CA ILE A 51 2.75 -2.60 -8.02
C ILE A 51 3.91 -2.88 -8.96
N TRP A 52 4.37 -4.12 -9.00
CA TRP A 52 5.53 -4.52 -9.80
C TRP A 52 5.15 -5.06 -11.16
N ALA A 53 3.96 -5.63 -11.27
CA ALA A 53 3.42 -6.11 -12.54
C ALA A 53 1.90 -6.17 -12.49
N TRP A 54 1.29 -6.26 -13.66
CA TRP A 54 -0.13 -6.50 -13.84
C TRP A 54 -0.34 -7.83 -14.53
N LEU A 55 -1.21 -8.67 -13.96
CA LEU A 55 -1.74 -9.84 -14.62
C LEU A 55 -3.03 -9.45 -15.34
N ASN A 56 -3.00 -9.46 -16.66
CA ASN A 56 -4.16 -9.17 -17.48
C ASN A 56 -4.89 -10.47 -17.79
N MET A 57 -6.13 -10.56 -17.36
CA MET A 57 -7.01 -11.68 -17.65
C MET A 57 -7.69 -11.51 -19.01
N THR A 58 -8.11 -12.60 -19.60
CA THR A 58 -8.83 -12.56 -20.90
C THR A 58 -10.22 -11.94 -20.80
N ASP A 59 -10.78 -11.83 -19.61
CA ASP A 59 -12.04 -11.13 -19.34
C ASP A 59 -11.87 -9.58 -19.26
N GLY A 60 -10.63 -9.10 -19.40
CA GLY A 60 -10.28 -7.69 -19.30
C GLY A 60 -9.96 -7.21 -17.89
N SER A 61 -10.08 -8.07 -16.88
CA SER A 61 -9.68 -7.71 -15.50
C SER A 61 -8.17 -7.67 -15.36
N GLN A 62 -7.68 -6.78 -14.48
CA GLN A 62 -6.27 -6.61 -14.17
C GLN A 62 -6.05 -6.86 -12.68
N ILE A 63 -5.11 -7.75 -12.36
CA ILE A 63 -4.75 -8.07 -10.98
C ILE A 63 -3.35 -7.53 -10.71
N PRO A 64 -3.18 -6.62 -9.73
CA PRO A 64 -1.87 -6.09 -9.38
C PRO A 64 -1.05 -7.12 -8.63
N ILE A 65 0.21 -7.25 -8.99
CA ILE A 65 1.20 -8.08 -8.29
C ILE A 65 2.03 -7.18 -7.40
N THR A 66 1.97 -7.41 -6.10
CA THR A 66 2.57 -6.57 -5.05
C THR A 66 3.54 -7.31 -4.14
N HIS A 67 3.66 -8.63 -4.30
CA HIS A 67 4.53 -9.48 -3.49
C HIS A 67 5.59 -10.19 -4.36
N TRP A 68 6.70 -10.58 -3.71
CA TRP A 68 7.77 -11.35 -4.35
C TRP A 68 7.31 -12.72 -4.81
N GLU A 69 6.45 -13.34 -4.04
CA GLU A 69 5.80 -14.60 -4.35
C GLU A 69 4.29 -14.41 -4.34
N ASN A 70 3.62 -14.90 -5.37
CA ASN A 70 2.16 -14.84 -5.50
C ASN A 70 1.65 -16.20 -5.92
N VAL A 71 0.75 -16.76 -5.14
CA VAL A 71 0.09 -18.02 -5.44
C VAL A 71 -1.06 -17.78 -6.40
N ILE A 72 -1.03 -18.47 -7.52
CA ILE A 72 -2.10 -18.48 -8.52
C ILE A 72 -2.93 -19.74 -8.34
N GLY A 73 -4.24 -19.61 -8.20
CA GLY A 73 -5.09 -20.76 -8.04
C GLY A 73 -6.58 -20.45 -7.95
N ARG A 74 -7.40 -21.49 -7.85
CA ARG A 74 -8.85 -21.34 -7.70
C ARG A 74 -9.28 -21.06 -6.26
N SER A 75 -8.38 -21.23 -5.29
CA SER A 75 -8.70 -20.95 -3.90
C SER A 75 -8.91 -19.46 -3.69
N LYS A 76 -9.90 -19.08 -2.90
CA LYS A 76 -10.07 -17.68 -2.42
C LYS A 76 -8.94 -17.21 -1.52
N SER A 77 -8.11 -18.12 -1.02
CA SER A 77 -6.90 -17.82 -0.25
C SER A 77 -5.66 -17.64 -1.12
N SER A 78 -5.76 -17.81 -2.44
CA SER A 78 -4.67 -17.50 -3.37
C SER A 78 -4.59 -16.01 -3.63
N ASP A 79 -3.37 -15.47 -3.81
CA ASP A 79 -3.13 -14.07 -4.10
C ASP A 79 -3.78 -13.66 -5.44
N VAL A 80 -3.71 -14.56 -6.40
CA VAL A 80 -4.38 -14.44 -7.70
C VAL A 80 -5.43 -15.53 -7.80
N THR A 81 -6.68 -15.18 -7.59
CA THR A 81 -7.80 -16.15 -7.67
C THR A 81 -8.34 -16.23 -9.09
N ILE A 82 -8.33 -17.45 -9.66
CA ILE A 82 -8.87 -17.75 -10.98
C ILE A 82 -9.96 -18.79 -10.81
N ASP A 83 -11.20 -18.38 -10.92
CA ASP A 83 -12.36 -19.26 -10.74
C ASP A 83 -12.71 -20.03 -12.02
N PHE A 84 -11.81 -20.96 -12.40
CA PHE A 84 -12.02 -21.89 -13.51
C PHE A 84 -11.90 -23.33 -13.03
N PRO A 85 -12.77 -24.24 -13.49
CA PRO A 85 -12.78 -25.64 -13.07
C PRO A 85 -11.48 -26.41 -13.36
N THR A 86 -10.76 -26.01 -14.41
CA THR A 86 -9.47 -26.59 -14.82
C THR A 86 -8.29 -26.08 -13.99
N VAL A 87 -8.47 -25.03 -13.18
CA VAL A 87 -7.42 -24.48 -12.33
C VAL A 87 -7.47 -25.18 -10.97
N SER A 88 -6.34 -25.71 -10.53
CA SER A 88 -6.18 -26.30 -9.19
C SER A 88 -6.30 -25.25 -8.10
N ARG A 89 -6.62 -25.64 -6.86
CA ARG A 89 -6.73 -24.73 -5.71
C ARG A 89 -5.47 -23.91 -5.50
N ASN A 90 -4.32 -24.58 -5.50
CA ASN A 90 -2.99 -23.99 -5.61
C ASN A 90 -2.43 -24.51 -6.92
N HIS A 91 -2.34 -23.67 -7.94
CA HIS A 91 -2.00 -24.14 -9.29
C HIS A 91 -0.54 -23.86 -9.63
N ALA A 92 -0.10 -22.64 -9.43
CA ALA A 92 1.26 -22.19 -9.71
C ALA A 92 1.69 -21.08 -8.75
N VAL A 93 2.98 -20.87 -8.65
CA VAL A 93 3.59 -19.78 -7.91
C VAL A 93 4.33 -18.88 -8.89
N LEU A 94 4.02 -17.59 -8.85
CA LEU A 94 4.70 -16.56 -9.60
C LEU A 94 5.71 -15.87 -8.67
N THR A 95 6.99 -15.98 -8.99
CA THR A 95 8.10 -15.43 -8.19
C THR A 95 8.84 -14.35 -8.96
N ARG A 96 9.10 -13.23 -8.29
CA ARG A 96 9.99 -12.17 -8.80
C ARG A 96 11.35 -12.29 -8.14
N TYR A 97 12.42 -12.19 -8.92
CA TYR A 97 13.80 -12.18 -8.43
C TYR A 97 14.35 -10.75 -8.31
N ASP A 98 15.47 -10.61 -7.60
CA ASP A 98 16.13 -9.31 -7.36
C ASP A 98 16.62 -8.63 -8.66
N ASP A 99 16.90 -9.40 -9.71
CA ASP A 99 17.26 -8.93 -11.03
C ASP A 99 16.06 -8.40 -11.85
N GLY A 100 14.87 -8.45 -11.26
CA GLY A 100 13.60 -8.05 -11.89
C GLY A 100 12.97 -9.14 -12.76
N SER A 101 13.60 -10.30 -12.92
CA SER A 101 13.03 -11.41 -13.70
C SER A 101 11.85 -12.07 -12.99
N TRP A 102 10.93 -12.59 -13.78
CA TRP A 102 9.77 -13.33 -13.32
C TRP A 102 9.87 -14.81 -13.68
N THR A 103 9.51 -15.66 -12.74
CA THR A 103 9.47 -17.10 -12.95
C THR A 103 8.15 -17.66 -12.46
N ILE A 104 7.56 -18.57 -13.24
CA ILE A 104 6.40 -19.35 -12.83
C ILE A 104 6.83 -20.78 -12.52
N THR A 105 6.35 -21.29 -11.40
CA THR A 105 6.59 -22.67 -10.95
C THR A 105 5.26 -23.38 -10.75
N ASP A 106 5.10 -24.55 -11.33
CA ASP A 106 3.92 -25.39 -11.10
C ASP A 106 3.88 -25.88 -9.65
N ALA A 107 2.77 -25.69 -8.95
CA ALA A 107 2.59 -26.10 -7.56
C ALA A 107 2.00 -27.54 -7.41
N GLY A 108 2.24 -28.40 -8.37
CA GLY A 108 1.64 -29.74 -8.42
C GLY A 108 0.18 -29.70 -8.90
N SER A 109 -0.08 -28.90 -9.92
CA SER A 109 -1.40 -28.76 -10.50
C SER A 109 -1.86 -30.05 -11.19
N LYS A 110 -3.18 -30.31 -11.22
CA LYS A 110 -3.74 -31.52 -11.80
C LYS A 110 -3.43 -31.67 -13.30
N ASP A 111 -3.58 -30.58 -14.04
CA ASP A 111 -3.46 -30.56 -15.50
C ASP A 111 -2.12 -29.98 -15.98
N GLY A 112 -1.33 -29.44 -15.06
CA GLY A 112 -0.06 -28.75 -15.29
C GLY A 112 -0.20 -27.29 -15.67
N THR A 113 0.85 -26.53 -15.43
CA THR A 113 0.93 -25.10 -15.77
C THR A 113 1.37 -24.95 -17.23
N LEU A 114 0.62 -24.17 -17.99
CA LEU A 114 0.91 -23.87 -19.39
C LEU A 114 1.48 -22.45 -19.54
N VAL A 115 2.59 -22.33 -20.26
CA VAL A 115 3.14 -21.05 -20.70
C VAL A 115 3.23 -21.07 -22.22
N ASN A 116 2.56 -20.15 -22.89
CA ASN A 116 2.47 -20.08 -24.36
C ASN A 116 2.01 -21.41 -25.00
N GLY A 117 1.10 -22.11 -24.31
CA GLY A 117 0.58 -23.41 -24.76
C GLY A 117 1.49 -24.60 -24.49
N ARG A 118 2.64 -24.42 -23.88
CA ARG A 118 3.57 -25.50 -23.50
C ARG A 118 3.47 -25.77 -22.00
N LYS A 119 3.37 -27.05 -21.63
CA LYS A 119 3.37 -27.48 -20.23
C LYS A 119 4.78 -27.32 -19.64
N VAL A 120 4.88 -26.64 -18.52
CA VAL A 120 6.14 -26.35 -17.83
C VAL A 120 6.05 -26.67 -16.34
N GLN A 121 7.16 -27.04 -15.75
CA GLN A 121 7.31 -27.16 -14.30
C GLN A 121 7.84 -25.85 -13.71
N ILE A 122 8.86 -25.28 -14.37
CA ILE A 122 9.46 -24.00 -14.03
C ILE A 122 9.76 -23.30 -15.36
N CYS A 123 9.41 -22.03 -15.47
CA CYS A 123 9.66 -21.23 -16.66
C CYS A 123 9.91 -19.77 -16.31
N ALA A 124 10.99 -19.20 -16.81
CA ALA A 124 11.20 -17.75 -16.78
C ALA A 124 10.21 -17.09 -17.75
N LEU A 125 9.51 -16.07 -17.27
CA LEU A 125 8.49 -15.35 -18.01
C LEU A 125 9.07 -14.10 -18.65
N LYS A 126 8.58 -13.79 -19.84
CA LYS A 126 8.82 -12.54 -20.55
C LYS A 126 7.56 -11.70 -20.56
N PRO A 127 7.68 -10.38 -20.69
CA PRO A 127 6.51 -9.52 -20.90
C PRO A 127 5.67 -10.05 -22.06
N LYS A 128 4.33 -10.11 -21.84
CA LYS A 128 3.33 -10.65 -22.79
C LYS A 128 3.26 -12.18 -22.92
N ASP A 129 4.03 -12.95 -22.16
CA ASP A 129 3.82 -14.40 -22.12
C ASP A 129 2.41 -14.75 -21.60
N ARG A 130 1.81 -15.79 -22.20
CA ARG A 130 0.46 -16.26 -21.84
C ARG A 130 0.55 -17.40 -20.86
N ILE A 131 0.06 -17.17 -19.64
CA ILE A 131 -0.02 -18.20 -18.60
C ILE A 131 -1.42 -18.80 -18.61
N LEU A 132 -1.51 -20.13 -18.58
CA LEU A 132 -2.78 -20.87 -18.56
C LEU A 132 -3.75 -20.50 -19.69
N SER A 133 -3.26 -19.95 -20.78
CA SER A 133 -4.06 -19.41 -21.89
C SER A 133 -5.05 -18.30 -21.51
N LEU A 134 -5.08 -17.87 -20.24
CA LEU A 134 -6.06 -16.95 -19.68
C LEU A 134 -5.44 -15.66 -19.16
N ILE A 135 -4.12 -15.62 -18.95
CA ILE A 135 -3.43 -14.53 -18.27
C ILE A 135 -2.24 -14.06 -19.08
N HIS A 136 -2.03 -12.74 -19.15
CA HIS A 136 -0.80 -12.13 -19.66
C HIS A 136 -0.15 -11.29 -18.58
N ILE A 137 1.17 -11.35 -18.46
CA ILE A 137 1.93 -10.46 -17.58
C ILE A 137 2.33 -9.19 -18.33
N SER A 138 2.15 -8.05 -17.69
CA SER A 138 2.64 -6.75 -18.15
C SER A 138 3.32 -6.01 -17.01
N GLU A 139 4.48 -5.43 -17.30
CA GLU A 139 5.14 -4.54 -16.35
C GLU A 139 4.52 -3.14 -16.41
N PRO A 140 4.51 -2.40 -15.28
CA PRO A 140 4.08 -1.01 -15.29
C PRO A 140 5.06 -0.20 -16.16
N THR A 141 4.51 0.55 -17.06
CA THR A 141 5.24 1.52 -17.88
C THR A 141 5.62 2.74 -17.07
#